data_82254b9b9d3ba89c070a244dde4a0105
#
_entry.id   82254b9b9d3ba89c070a244dde4a0105
#
_cell.length_a   1.000
_cell.length_b   1.000
_cell.length_c   1.000
_cell.angle_alpha   90.00
_cell.angle_beta   90.00
_cell.angle_gamma   90.00
#
_symmetry.space_group_name_H-M   'P 1'
#
loop_
_entity.id
_entity.type
_entity.pdbx_description
1 polymer ?
#
loop_
_entity_poly.entity_id
_entity_poly.type
_entity_poly.pdbx_seq_one_letter_code
_entity_poly.pdbx_strand_id
1 'polypeptide(L)'
;MDVSAQILLVTFPAQGHINPSLQFAKRLVEMGVHVTLLMAISAVKSITKSTVAPQGITFLGFSDGYDDGFTAGMDFEAYMTDLRRRGSEAVATAITASGGNGKPIVHVVYTTLLLWVSHAARDLHVPSTLLWIQPATILDIYCYSFYGYGDVLSENKISDPSWSIELPGLPRLTDRDLPSFLSAANAYKSPLPLYKEHIDALDEEKNPKILVNSFDALESKALQAIKKLNFVAIGPLIPSAFLDGKDPSDISFGGDLLEKSKDYIDWLDSKPRGSVIYVAFGSTSVLAKKQSEEVARGLRDCGRPFLWVMREKGNGEKEEDDKASYKEELERQGIIVLWCSQVEVLSHSSVGCFVSHCGWNSSIESLVFGVPMVAFPQWADQATNAKLIEDVWKTGVRLTKNGEGIVDGGEVKMCIEMVMGGGGRGKEMRNNAKKWKDLAREATMEGGSSDKNLKAFVDEVRAR
;
A
#
# COMPACT_ATOMS: atom_id res chain seq x y z
N MET A 1 10.31 37.75 -7.24
CA MET A 1 9.92 36.88 -6.10
C MET A 1 9.57 35.54 -6.72
N ASP A 2 10.39 34.52 -6.48
CA ASP A 2 10.02 33.16 -6.90
C ASP A 2 8.74 32.78 -6.14
N VAL A 3 7.62 32.75 -6.85
CA VAL A 3 6.37 32.21 -6.29
C VAL A 3 6.58 30.71 -6.18
N SER A 4 6.85 30.23 -4.96
CA SER A 4 7.02 28.80 -4.76
C SER A 4 5.71 28.10 -5.13
N ALA A 5 5.78 27.14 -6.06
CA ALA A 5 4.62 26.41 -6.53
C ALA A 5 3.90 25.71 -5.36
N GLN A 6 2.56 25.78 -5.34
CA GLN A 6 1.73 25.08 -4.36
C GLN A 6 0.92 23.98 -5.03
N ILE A 7 1.02 22.77 -4.48
CA ILE A 7 0.24 21.59 -4.90
C ILE A 7 -0.84 21.29 -3.87
N LEU A 8 -2.05 21.02 -4.33
CA LEU A 8 -3.09 20.37 -3.53
C LEU A 8 -2.98 18.85 -3.72
N LEU A 9 -2.66 18.13 -2.64
CA LEU A 9 -2.66 16.68 -2.63
C LEU A 9 -3.90 16.17 -1.90
N VAL A 10 -4.74 15.39 -2.58
CA VAL A 10 -5.97 14.86 -2.01
C VAL A 10 -5.84 13.36 -1.81
N THR A 11 -6.03 12.88 -0.59
CA THR A 11 -5.86 11.48 -0.25
C THR A 11 -7.10 10.87 0.40
N PHE A 12 -7.37 9.61 0.08
CA PHE A 12 -8.42 8.83 0.73
C PHE A 12 -8.05 8.59 2.21
N PRO A 13 -9.01 8.67 3.17
CA PRO A 13 -8.72 8.63 4.61
C PRO A 13 -8.47 7.20 5.14
N ALA A 14 -7.58 6.47 4.50
CA ALA A 14 -7.13 5.16 4.94
C ALA A 14 -5.60 5.11 5.03
N GLN A 15 -5.06 4.37 6.00
CA GLN A 15 -3.61 4.28 6.26
C GLN A 15 -2.81 3.97 5.00
N GLY A 16 -3.33 3.03 4.15
CA GLY A 16 -2.69 2.63 2.91
C GLY A 16 -2.56 3.75 1.87
N HIS A 17 -3.38 4.81 1.95
CA HIS A 17 -3.32 5.99 1.09
C HIS A 17 -2.54 7.13 1.75
N ILE A 18 -2.71 7.32 3.05
CA ILE A 18 -2.10 8.42 3.81
C ILE A 18 -0.57 8.30 3.83
N ASN A 19 -0.03 7.11 4.12
CA ASN A 19 1.41 6.90 4.20
C ASN A 19 2.17 7.30 2.92
N PRO A 20 1.84 6.75 1.74
CA PRO A 20 2.51 7.15 0.51
C PRO A 20 2.26 8.62 0.15
N SER A 21 1.07 9.18 0.47
CA SER A 21 0.78 10.60 0.23
C SER A 21 1.65 11.52 1.08
N LEU A 22 1.84 11.21 2.36
CA LEU A 22 2.71 11.98 3.24
C LEU A 22 4.17 11.92 2.77
N GLN A 23 4.63 10.73 2.36
CA GLN A 23 5.99 10.59 1.88
C GLN A 23 6.20 11.30 0.53
N PHE A 24 5.21 11.27 -0.35
CA PHE A 24 5.22 12.05 -1.58
C PHE A 24 5.27 13.56 -1.28
N ALA A 25 4.43 14.03 -0.34
CA ALA A 25 4.42 15.43 0.08
C ALA A 25 5.77 15.89 0.65
N LYS A 26 6.42 15.08 1.50
CA LYS A 26 7.76 15.37 2.05
C LYS A 26 8.80 15.55 0.93
N ARG A 27 8.84 14.64 -0.04
CA ARG A 27 9.75 14.74 -1.19
C ARG A 27 9.50 15.97 -2.05
N LEU A 28 8.24 16.38 -2.24
CA LEU A 28 7.92 17.63 -2.94
C LEU A 28 8.42 18.85 -2.17
N VAL A 29 8.29 18.85 -0.84
CA VAL A 29 8.77 19.92 0.02
C VAL A 29 10.30 20.04 -0.02
N GLU A 30 11.02 18.92 0.00
CA GLU A 30 12.48 18.88 -0.20
C GLU A 30 12.91 19.52 -1.52
N MET A 31 12.07 19.45 -2.54
CA MET A 31 12.26 20.12 -3.82
C MET A 31 11.71 21.55 -3.85
N GLY A 32 11.30 22.13 -2.72
CA GLY A 32 10.85 23.53 -2.60
C GLY A 32 9.42 23.78 -3.11
N VAL A 33 8.58 22.75 -3.12
CA VAL A 33 7.13 22.85 -3.43
C VAL A 33 6.34 22.87 -2.14
N HIS A 34 5.41 23.81 -1.97
CA HIS A 34 4.46 23.76 -0.86
C HIS A 34 3.34 22.76 -1.14
N VAL A 35 2.96 21.99 -0.13
CA VAL A 35 1.89 20.99 -0.26
C VAL A 35 0.78 21.26 0.75
N THR A 36 -0.45 21.40 0.24
CA THR A 36 -1.66 21.30 1.06
C THR A 36 -2.20 19.88 0.91
N LEU A 37 -2.20 19.12 2.00
CA LEU A 37 -2.75 17.76 2.05
C LEU A 37 -4.18 17.81 2.55
N LEU A 38 -5.13 17.57 1.62
CA LEU A 38 -6.57 17.57 1.88
C LEU A 38 -7.07 16.13 2.12
N MET A 39 -7.76 15.92 3.23
CA MET A 39 -8.37 14.63 3.59
C MET A 39 -9.57 14.81 4.51
N ALA A 40 -10.32 13.74 4.76
CA ALA A 40 -11.42 13.78 5.72
C ALA A 40 -10.95 14.21 7.12
N ILE A 41 -11.78 14.97 7.82
CA ILE A 41 -11.45 15.55 9.13
C ILE A 41 -11.15 14.48 10.18
N SER A 42 -11.78 13.30 10.09
CA SER A 42 -11.50 12.13 10.94
C SER A 42 -10.03 11.70 10.85
N ALA A 43 -9.46 11.66 9.65
CA ALA A 43 -8.06 11.32 9.43
C ALA A 43 -7.12 12.43 9.94
N VAL A 44 -7.43 13.71 9.68
CA VAL A 44 -6.67 14.84 10.22
C VAL A 44 -6.62 14.81 11.74
N LYS A 45 -7.76 14.62 12.39
CA LYS A 45 -7.86 14.52 13.87
C LYS A 45 -6.97 13.38 14.41
N SER A 46 -6.95 12.23 13.74
CA SER A 46 -6.15 11.07 14.16
C SER A 46 -4.66 11.32 14.02
N ILE A 47 -4.22 11.82 12.88
CA ILE A 47 -2.79 12.12 12.60
C ILE A 47 -2.26 13.20 13.56
N THR A 48 -3.01 14.28 13.76
CA THR A 48 -2.55 15.43 14.56
C THR A 48 -2.50 15.16 16.06
N LYS A 49 -3.07 14.05 16.55
CA LYS A 49 -2.88 13.62 17.94
C LYS A 49 -1.44 13.21 18.25
N SER A 50 -0.74 12.64 17.28
CA SER A 50 0.59 12.04 17.45
C SER A 50 1.69 12.76 16.67
N THR A 51 1.35 13.61 15.71
CA THR A 51 2.31 14.21 14.78
C THR A 51 1.99 15.67 14.50
N VAL A 52 3.03 16.51 14.52
CA VAL A 52 2.97 17.89 14.01
C VAL A 52 3.21 17.84 12.50
N ALA A 53 2.47 18.64 11.74
CA ALA A 53 2.67 18.73 10.30
C ALA A 53 4.14 19.10 9.98
N PRO A 54 4.83 18.34 9.11
CA PRO A 54 6.17 18.70 8.68
C PRO A 54 6.20 20.10 8.06
N GLN A 55 7.30 20.85 8.24
CA GLN A 55 7.46 22.16 7.65
C GLN A 55 7.23 22.09 6.13
N GLY A 56 6.43 23.00 5.58
CA GLY A 56 6.08 23.03 4.15
C GLY A 56 4.87 22.18 3.77
N ILE A 57 4.29 21.41 4.69
CA ILE A 57 3.03 20.67 4.51
C ILE A 57 1.95 21.31 5.39
N THR A 58 0.80 21.59 4.78
CA THR A 58 -0.40 22.07 5.50
C THR A 58 -1.47 20.98 5.46
N PHE A 59 -1.97 20.54 6.61
CA PHE A 59 -3.11 19.64 6.68
C PHE A 59 -4.40 20.43 6.59
N LEU A 60 -5.26 20.04 5.67
CA LEU A 60 -6.59 20.63 5.48
C LEU A 60 -7.64 19.52 5.60
N GLY A 61 -8.52 19.65 6.60
CA GLY A 61 -9.61 18.71 6.84
C GLY A 61 -10.92 19.20 6.26
N PHE A 62 -11.72 18.29 5.70
CA PHE A 62 -13.12 18.55 5.36
C PHE A 62 -14.02 17.49 5.97
N SER A 63 -15.27 17.86 6.25
CA SER A 63 -16.27 16.90 6.71
C SER A 63 -16.78 16.09 5.52
N ASP A 64 -16.53 14.80 5.51
CA ASP A 64 -17.10 13.85 4.57
C ASP A 64 -18.48 13.34 4.99
N GLY A 65 -18.98 13.80 6.17
CA GLY A 65 -20.21 13.34 6.79
C GLY A 65 -19.98 12.23 7.83
N TYR A 66 -18.73 11.79 7.99
CA TYR A 66 -18.32 10.71 8.90
C TYR A 66 -17.13 11.18 9.76
N ASP A 67 -17.31 12.29 10.46
CA ASP A 67 -16.26 13.02 11.18
C ASP A 67 -15.60 12.23 12.33
N ASP A 68 -16.20 11.12 12.74
CA ASP A 68 -15.65 10.16 13.69
C ASP A 68 -15.02 8.92 12.98
N GLY A 69 -15.03 8.92 11.66
CA GLY A 69 -14.48 7.88 10.79
C GLY A 69 -15.53 6.86 10.31
N PHE A 70 -15.24 6.28 9.16
CA PHE A 70 -16.04 5.18 8.58
C PHE A 70 -15.76 3.88 9.35
N THR A 71 -16.82 3.19 9.79
CA THR A 71 -16.69 1.94 10.57
C THR A 71 -17.38 0.76 9.88
N ALA A 72 -16.98 -0.45 10.26
CA ALA A 72 -17.58 -1.68 9.76
C ALA A 72 -19.11 -1.70 10.00
N GLY A 73 -19.86 -2.09 8.95
CA GLY A 73 -21.32 -2.12 8.98
C GLY A 73 -22.02 -0.88 8.43
N MET A 74 -21.27 0.20 8.14
CA MET A 74 -21.79 1.34 7.39
C MET A 74 -21.86 1.04 5.89
N ASP A 75 -22.80 1.70 5.19
CA ASP A 75 -22.97 1.56 3.75
C ASP A 75 -21.81 2.24 3.01
N PHE A 76 -20.98 1.46 2.35
CA PHE A 76 -19.82 1.95 1.62
C PHE A 76 -20.21 2.79 0.37
N GLU A 77 -21.31 2.47 -0.32
CA GLU A 77 -21.74 3.23 -1.49
C GLU A 77 -22.28 4.61 -1.09
N ALA A 78 -23.06 4.66 0.00
CA ALA A 78 -23.51 5.93 0.57
C ALA A 78 -22.32 6.78 1.04
N TYR A 79 -21.33 6.16 1.71
CA TYR A 79 -20.10 6.82 2.12
C TYR A 79 -19.34 7.41 0.94
N MET A 80 -19.12 6.64 -0.13
CA MET A 80 -18.40 7.12 -1.32
C MET A 80 -19.15 8.25 -2.04
N THR A 81 -20.48 8.23 -2.01
CA THR A 81 -21.34 9.29 -2.57
C THR A 81 -21.18 10.59 -1.80
N ASP A 82 -21.23 10.54 -0.46
CA ASP A 82 -21.04 11.72 0.39
C ASP A 82 -19.61 12.25 0.31
N LEU A 83 -18.60 11.37 0.34
CA LEU A 83 -17.20 11.73 0.16
C LEU A 83 -16.96 12.46 -1.17
N ARG A 84 -17.53 11.98 -2.27
CA ARG A 84 -17.46 12.61 -3.59
C ARG A 84 -18.07 14.02 -3.58
N ARG A 85 -19.30 14.16 -3.09
CA ARG A 85 -20.03 15.43 -3.07
C ARG A 85 -19.31 16.47 -2.20
N ARG A 86 -19.08 16.17 -0.94
CA ARG A 86 -18.46 17.09 0.04
C ARG A 86 -16.99 17.37 -0.28
N GLY A 87 -16.28 16.34 -0.74
CA GLY A 87 -14.89 16.47 -1.15
C GLY A 87 -14.70 17.35 -2.39
N SER A 88 -15.59 17.28 -3.39
CA SER A 88 -15.56 18.17 -4.55
C SER A 88 -15.72 19.63 -4.14
N GLU A 89 -16.64 19.94 -3.22
CA GLU A 89 -16.84 21.27 -2.65
C GLU A 89 -15.58 21.74 -1.88
N ALA A 90 -14.93 20.84 -1.12
CA ALA A 90 -13.71 21.15 -0.38
C ALA A 90 -12.52 21.43 -1.31
N VAL A 91 -12.35 20.67 -2.38
CA VAL A 91 -11.32 20.90 -3.41
C VAL A 91 -11.54 22.26 -4.06
N ALA A 92 -12.76 22.57 -4.49
CA ALA A 92 -13.09 23.86 -5.11
C ALA A 92 -12.82 25.05 -4.16
N THR A 93 -13.19 24.89 -2.88
CA THR A 93 -12.92 25.89 -1.84
C THR A 93 -11.41 26.10 -1.64
N ALA A 94 -10.63 25.01 -1.53
CA ALA A 94 -9.18 25.10 -1.33
C ALA A 94 -8.48 25.83 -2.51
N ILE A 95 -8.84 25.48 -3.74
CA ILE A 95 -8.28 26.11 -4.95
C ILE A 95 -8.62 27.60 -4.98
N THR A 96 -9.90 27.96 -4.79
CA THR A 96 -10.36 29.36 -4.86
C THR A 96 -9.73 30.22 -3.75
N ALA A 97 -9.68 29.71 -2.52
CA ALA A 97 -9.11 30.42 -1.38
C ALA A 97 -7.60 30.67 -1.54
N SER A 98 -6.87 29.75 -2.17
CA SER A 98 -5.43 29.86 -2.41
C SER A 98 -5.08 31.07 -3.30
N GLY A 99 -5.88 31.35 -4.30
CA GLY A 99 -5.70 32.51 -5.18
C GLY A 99 -5.81 33.85 -4.44
N GLY A 100 -6.72 33.94 -3.47
CA GLY A 100 -6.89 35.15 -2.63
C GLY A 100 -5.72 35.41 -1.67
N ASN A 101 -4.94 34.40 -1.32
CA ASN A 101 -3.80 34.51 -0.39
C ASN A 101 -2.45 34.73 -1.08
N GLY A 102 -2.43 34.97 -2.39
CA GLY A 102 -1.20 35.22 -3.17
C GLY A 102 -0.28 33.99 -3.37
N LYS A 103 -0.77 32.81 -3.04
CA LYS A 103 -0.08 31.53 -3.27
C LYS A 103 -1.07 30.55 -3.94
N PRO A 104 -1.34 30.69 -5.23
CA PRO A 104 -2.33 29.87 -5.91
C PRO A 104 -1.90 28.39 -5.96
N ILE A 105 -2.85 27.49 -5.80
CA ILE A 105 -2.67 26.08 -6.14
C ILE A 105 -2.58 25.97 -7.65
N VAL A 106 -1.43 25.55 -8.16
CA VAL A 106 -1.13 25.44 -9.59
C VAL A 106 -1.34 24.04 -10.14
N HIS A 107 -1.43 23.05 -9.28
CA HIS A 107 -1.61 21.66 -9.65
C HIS A 107 -2.31 20.85 -8.54
N VAL A 108 -3.11 19.86 -8.93
CA VAL A 108 -3.77 18.94 -8.02
C VAL A 108 -3.22 17.53 -8.24
N VAL A 109 -2.86 16.83 -7.16
CA VAL A 109 -2.55 15.40 -7.19
C VAL A 109 -3.57 14.67 -6.34
N TYR A 110 -4.05 13.51 -6.79
CA TYR A 110 -5.05 12.75 -6.05
C TYR A 110 -4.74 11.25 -6.09
N THR A 111 -5.10 10.54 -5.01
CA THR A 111 -4.87 9.10 -4.93
C THR A 111 -6.01 8.30 -5.54
N THR A 112 -5.79 7.01 -5.74
CA THR A 112 -6.77 6.01 -6.20
C THR A 112 -8.13 6.17 -5.50
N LEU A 113 -9.23 5.88 -6.18
CA LEU A 113 -10.64 6.01 -5.75
C LEU A 113 -11.20 7.44 -5.72
N LEU A 114 -10.39 8.46 -6.01
CA LEU A 114 -10.78 9.87 -5.88
C LEU A 114 -10.87 10.60 -7.24
N LEU A 115 -11.36 9.94 -8.29
CA LEU A 115 -11.45 10.55 -9.64
C LEU A 115 -12.21 11.87 -9.65
N TRP A 116 -13.22 12.01 -8.81
CA TRP A 116 -14.00 13.25 -8.68
C TRP A 116 -13.14 14.49 -8.41
N VAL A 117 -11.93 14.30 -7.85
CA VAL A 117 -10.95 15.39 -7.64
C VAL A 117 -10.49 15.98 -8.97
N SER A 118 -10.23 15.12 -9.97
CA SER A 118 -9.82 15.61 -11.31
C SER A 118 -10.92 16.42 -11.98
N HIS A 119 -12.18 16.03 -11.78
CA HIS A 119 -13.33 16.78 -12.30
C HIS A 119 -13.44 18.14 -11.63
N ALA A 120 -13.38 18.20 -10.29
CA ALA A 120 -13.43 19.45 -9.54
C ALA A 120 -12.25 20.40 -9.89
N ALA A 121 -11.05 19.87 -10.11
CA ALA A 121 -9.90 20.65 -10.55
C ALA A 121 -10.06 21.18 -11.98
N ARG A 122 -10.56 20.35 -12.90
CA ARG A 122 -10.82 20.71 -14.31
C ARG A 122 -11.84 21.83 -14.45
N ASP A 123 -12.91 21.80 -13.65
CA ASP A 123 -13.94 22.85 -13.64
C ASP A 123 -13.37 24.21 -13.24
N LEU A 124 -12.28 24.23 -12.49
CA LEU A 124 -11.53 25.43 -12.08
C LEU A 124 -10.28 25.68 -12.94
N HIS A 125 -10.10 24.96 -14.05
CA HIS A 125 -8.97 25.09 -14.96
C HIS A 125 -7.60 24.80 -14.29
N VAL A 126 -7.57 24.00 -13.22
CA VAL A 126 -6.33 23.55 -12.57
C VAL A 126 -6.02 22.14 -13.04
N PRO A 127 -4.82 21.89 -13.60
CA PRO A 127 -4.42 20.55 -14.03
C PRO A 127 -4.30 19.58 -12.86
N SER A 128 -4.59 18.33 -13.12
CA SER A 128 -4.50 17.28 -12.09
C SER A 128 -3.72 16.06 -12.57
N THR A 129 -3.20 15.27 -11.63
CA THR A 129 -2.45 14.03 -11.91
C THR A 129 -2.82 12.96 -10.89
N LEU A 130 -3.08 11.75 -11.37
CA LEU A 130 -3.32 10.58 -10.54
C LEU A 130 -2.01 10.10 -9.91
N LEU A 131 -1.99 9.94 -8.59
CA LEU A 131 -0.98 9.20 -7.84
C LEU A 131 -1.48 7.77 -7.60
N TRP A 132 -1.01 6.84 -8.42
CA TRP A 132 -1.35 5.43 -8.31
C TRP A 132 -0.49 4.77 -7.23
N ILE A 133 -1.12 4.35 -6.14
CA ILE A 133 -0.47 3.82 -4.94
C ILE A 133 -0.52 2.29 -4.85
N GLN A 134 -0.75 1.63 -5.95
CA GLN A 134 -0.67 0.18 -6.16
C GLN A 134 0.38 -0.10 -7.25
N PRO A 135 0.72 -1.38 -7.56
CA PRO A 135 1.60 -1.68 -8.69
C PRO A 135 1.03 -1.20 -10.02
N ALA A 136 1.91 -0.82 -10.97
CA ALA A 136 1.51 -0.58 -12.35
C ALA A 136 0.79 -1.79 -12.96
N THR A 137 1.28 -2.99 -12.66
CA THR A 137 0.67 -4.27 -13.07
C THR A 137 -0.82 -4.35 -12.75
N ILE A 138 -1.26 -3.81 -11.62
CA ILE A 138 -2.69 -3.82 -11.20
C ILE A 138 -3.52 -2.88 -12.08
N LEU A 139 -3.01 -1.68 -12.37
CA LEU A 139 -3.72 -0.77 -13.27
C LEU A 139 -3.83 -1.35 -14.69
N ASP A 140 -2.75 -1.98 -15.16
CA ASP A 140 -2.75 -2.68 -16.46
C ASP A 140 -3.81 -3.79 -16.52
N ILE A 141 -3.93 -4.62 -15.47
CA ILE A 141 -4.96 -5.68 -15.40
C ILE A 141 -6.36 -5.07 -15.47
N TYR A 142 -6.63 -3.99 -14.73
CA TYR A 142 -7.92 -3.30 -14.82
C TYR A 142 -8.14 -2.69 -16.20
N CYS A 143 -7.14 -2.05 -16.79
CA CYS A 143 -7.24 -1.54 -18.16
C CYS A 143 -7.56 -2.65 -19.15
N TYR A 144 -6.84 -3.76 -19.12
CA TYR A 144 -7.10 -4.89 -20.01
C TYR A 144 -8.50 -5.46 -19.81
N SER A 145 -9.02 -5.51 -18.58
CA SER A 145 -10.38 -5.99 -18.32
C SER A 145 -11.45 -5.13 -19.01
N PHE A 146 -11.16 -3.84 -19.26
CA PHE A 146 -12.06 -2.92 -19.98
C PHE A 146 -11.70 -2.76 -21.47
N TYR A 147 -10.50 -3.14 -21.89
CA TYR A 147 -10.01 -3.01 -23.27
C TYR A 147 -10.12 -4.30 -24.11
N GLY A 148 -11.13 -5.12 -23.87
CA GLY A 148 -11.43 -6.28 -24.69
C GLY A 148 -11.00 -7.64 -24.13
N TYR A 149 -10.39 -7.67 -22.93
CA TYR A 149 -10.11 -8.93 -22.21
C TYR A 149 -11.15 -9.23 -21.12
N GLY A 150 -12.20 -8.39 -20.98
CA GLY A 150 -13.20 -8.50 -19.92
C GLY A 150 -13.90 -9.84 -19.88
N ASP A 151 -14.34 -10.34 -21.01
CA ASP A 151 -15.04 -11.63 -21.11
C ASP A 151 -14.14 -12.78 -20.65
N VAL A 152 -12.88 -12.80 -21.08
CA VAL A 152 -11.91 -13.84 -20.70
C VAL A 152 -11.55 -13.76 -19.22
N LEU A 153 -11.44 -12.55 -18.67
CA LEU A 153 -11.16 -12.34 -17.25
C LEU A 153 -12.37 -12.57 -16.35
N SER A 154 -13.61 -12.43 -16.89
CA SER A 154 -14.87 -12.70 -16.18
C SER A 154 -15.39 -14.12 -16.34
N GLU A 155 -15.06 -14.80 -17.44
CA GLU A 155 -15.36 -16.21 -17.70
C GLU A 155 -14.51 -17.16 -16.86
N ASN A 156 -13.88 -16.67 -15.80
CA ASN A 156 -13.04 -17.47 -14.91
C ASN A 156 -13.73 -18.77 -14.58
N LYS A 157 -13.34 -19.82 -15.27
CA LYS A 157 -13.75 -21.19 -14.98
C LYS A 157 -12.99 -21.63 -13.73
N ILE A 158 -13.49 -21.20 -12.56
CA ILE A 158 -13.01 -21.65 -11.24
C ILE A 158 -12.84 -23.18 -11.19
N SER A 159 -13.52 -23.90 -12.09
CA SER A 159 -13.48 -25.34 -12.25
C SER A 159 -12.29 -25.86 -13.08
N ASP A 160 -11.55 -25.01 -13.79
CA ASP A 160 -10.39 -25.43 -14.58
C ASP A 160 -9.08 -24.96 -13.94
N PRO A 161 -8.37 -25.85 -13.21
CA PRO A 161 -7.07 -25.51 -12.61
C PRO A 161 -5.97 -25.15 -13.62
N SER A 162 -6.19 -25.46 -14.91
CA SER A 162 -5.25 -25.15 -16.00
C SER A 162 -5.46 -23.78 -16.62
N TRP A 163 -6.55 -23.08 -16.25
CA TRP A 163 -6.82 -21.75 -16.80
C TRP A 163 -5.71 -20.76 -16.50
N SER A 164 -5.29 -20.04 -17.51
CA SER A 164 -4.33 -18.95 -17.37
C SER A 164 -4.44 -17.99 -18.53
N ILE A 165 -4.01 -16.75 -18.32
CA ILE A 165 -4.02 -15.69 -19.33
C ILE A 165 -2.64 -15.04 -19.44
N GLU A 166 -2.27 -14.68 -20.66
CA GLU A 166 -1.10 -13.86 -20.96
C GLU A 166 -1.59 -12.48 -21.42
N LEU A 167 -1.44 -11.49 -20.57
CA LEU A 167 -1.71 -10.08 -20.90
C LEU A 167 -0.41 -9.43 -21.36
N PRO A 168 -0.42 -8.56 -22.42
CA PRO A 168 0.79 -7.93 -22.94
C PRO A 168 1.57 -7.20 -21.84
N GLY A 169 2.86 -7.48 -21.73
CA GLY A 169 3.74 -6.83 -20.74
C GLY A 169 3.64 -7.37 -19.31
N LEU A 170 2.69 -8.25 -19.02
CA LEU A 170 2.47 -8.81 -17.69
C LEU A 170 2.94 -10.27 -17.59
N PRO A 171 3.20 -10.78 -16.39
CA PRO A 171 3.46 -12.19 -16.19
C PRO A 171 2.21 -13.01 -16.53
N ARG A 172 2.37 -14.28 -16.87
CA ARG A 172 1.25 -15.20 -17.02
C ARG A 172 0.49 -15.32 -15.70
N LEU A 173 -0.82 -15.07 -15.74
CA LEU A 173 -1.70 -15.06 -14.58
C LEU A 173 -2.65 -16.27 -14.61
N THR A 174 -2.96 -16.79 -13.43
CA THR A 174 -4.02 -17.76 -13.20
C THR A 174 -5.16 -17.09 -12.42
N ASP A 175 -6.30 -17.74 -12.25
CA ASP A 175 -7.45 -17.20 -11.50
C ASP A 175 -7.04 -16.72 -10.09
N ARG A 176 -6.21 -17.49 -9.39
CA ARG A 176 -5.74 -17.15 -8.05
C ARG A 176 -4.79 -15.92 -8.00
N ASP A 177 -4.35 -15.41 -9.15
CA ASP A 177 -3.41 -14.31 -9.27
C ASP A 177 -4.11 -12.99 -9.61
N LEU A 178 -5.38 -13.03 -9.98
CA LEU A 178 -6.15 -11.85 -10.34
C LEU A 178 -6.54 -11.00 -9.12
N PRO A 179 -6.65 -9.67 -9.28
CA PRO A 179 -7.25 -8.84 -8.25
C PRO A 179 -8.65 -9.34 -7.88
N SER A 180 -8.95 -9.39 -6.57
CA SER A 180 -10.18 -10.02 -6.09
C SER A 180 -11.46 -9.38 -6.64
N PHE A 181 -11.43 -8.11 -7.05
CA PHE A 181 -12.58 -7.42 -7.64
C PHE A 181 -12.96 -7.91 -9.04
N LEU A 182 -12.04 -8.59 -9.73
CA LEU A 182 -12.30 -9.25 -11.01
C LEU A 182 -12.77 -10.70 -10.85
N SER A 183 -12.60 -11.31 -9.67
CA SER A 183 -13.03 -12.68 -9.41
C SER A 183 -14.55 -12.79 -9.38
N ALA A 184 -15.10 -13.78 -10.09
CA ALA A 184 -16.54 -14.08 -10.08
C ALA A 184 -17.06 -14.49 -8.69
N ALA A 185 -16.20 -15.06 -7.85
CA ALA A 185 -16.52 -15.49 -6.49
C ALA A 185 -16.64 -14.33 -5.49
N ASN A 186 -16.22 -13.11 -5.88
CA ASN A 186 -16.23 -11.98 -4.96
C ASN A 186 -17.59 -11.26 -4.96
N ALA A 187 -18.25 -11.27 -3.79
CA ALA A 187 -19.47 -10.49 -3.56
C ALA A 187 -19.24 -8.96 -3.54
N TYR A 188 -17.98 -8.51 -3.33
CA TYR A 188 -17.61 -7.10 -3.25
C TYR A 188 -17.07 -6.58 -4.60
N LYS A 189 -17.97 -6.35 -5.56
CA LYS A 189 -17.63 -5.72 -6.85
C LYS A 189 -17.61 -4.19 -6.78
N SER A 190 -17.90 -3.61 -5.64
CA SER A 190 -18.14 -2.17 -5.45
C SER A 190 -17.01 -1.23 -5.96
N PRO A 191 -15.70 -1.52 -5.82
CA PRO A 191 -14.67 -0.64 -6.36
C PRO A 191 -14.45 -0.71 -7.88
N LEU A 192 -14.91 -1.76 -8.55
CA LEU A 192 -14.64 -1.94 -9.98
C LEU A 192 -15.23 -0.83 -10.87
N PRO A 193 -16.47 -0.34 -10.64
CA PRO A 193 -16.99 0.84 -11.35
C PRO A 193 -16.13 2.09 -11.18
N LEU A 194 -15.55 2.31 -10.00
CA LEU A 194 -14.67 3.45 -9.73
C LEU A 194 -13.37 3.35 -10.54
N TYR A 195 -12.79 2.16 -10.67
CA TYR A 195 -11.63 1.96 -11.54
C TYR A 195 -11.98 2.17 -13.01
N LYS A 196 -13.17 1.76 -13.45
CA LYS A 196 -13.63 2.02 -14.80
C LYS A 196 -13.75 3.54 -15.06
N GLU A 197 -14.36 4.28 -14.14
CA GLU A 197 -14.43 5.75 -14.26
C GLU A 197 -13.03 6.38 -14.39
N HIS A 198 -12.04 5.92 -13.60
CA HIS A 198 -10.66 6.39 -13.72
C HIS A 198 -10.06 6.12 -15.10
N ILE A 199 -10.26 4.91 -15.62
CA ILE A 199 -9.72 4.49 -16.92
C ILE A 199 -10.40 5.28 -18.05
N ASP A 200 -11.72 5.45 -18.01
CA ASP A 200 -12.46 6.25 -18.98
C ASP A 200 -11.96 7.71 -18.99
N ALA A 201 -11.74 8.31 -17.82
CA ALA A 201 -11.20 9.66 -17.73
C ALA A 201 -9.78 9.79 -18.28
N LEU A 202 -8.92 8.80 -18.01
CA LEU A 202 -7.56 8.75 -18.58
C LEU A 202 -7.60 8.57 -20.11
N ASP A 203 -8.60 7.85 -20.63
CA ASP A 203 -8.79 7.65 -22.07
C ASP A 203 -9.21 8.91 -22.82
N GLU A 204 -9.88 9.85 -22.15
CA GLU A 204 -10.25 11.15 -22.68
C GLU A 204 -9.05 12.12 -22.79
N GLU A 205 -7.98 11.87 -22.04
CA GLU A 205 -6.77 12.70 -22.06
C GLU A 205 -5.85 12.33 -23.23
N LYS A 206 -5.26 13.33 -23.87
CA LYS A 206 -4.34 13.11 -25.00
C LYS A 206 -3.04 12.41 -24.61
N ASN A 207 -2.55 12.64 -23.39
CA ASN A 207 -1.31 12.05 -22.86
C ASN A 207 -1.42 11.98 -21.33
N PRO A 208 -2.25 11.06 -20.81
CA PRO A 208 -2.51 10.97 -19.38
C PRO A 208 -1.25 10.57 -18.63
N LYS A 209 -0.81 11.42 -17.69
CA LYS A 209 0.33 11.15 -16.82
C LYS A 209 -0.17 10.54 -15.52
N ILE A 210 0.45 9.43 -15.13
CA ILE A 210 0.13 8.71 -13.91
C ILE A 210 1.41 8.54 -13.11
N LEU A 211 1.50 9.15 -11.94
CA LEU A 211 2.58 8.90 -10.99
C LEU A 211 2.33 7.57 -10.30
N VAL A 212 3.33 6.70 -10.27
CA VAL A 212 3.19 5.35 -9.70
C VAL A 212 4.15 5.17 -8.52
N ASN A 213 3.62 4.69 -7.39
CA ASN A 213 4.47 4.29 -6.25
C ASN A 213 5.17 2.96 -6.54
N SER A 214 6.07 2.98 -7.50
CA SER A 214 6.93 1.88 -7.94
C SER A 214 8.25 2.46 -8.46
N PHE A 215 9.17 1.64 -8.94
CA PHE A 215 10.40 2.11 -9.59
C PHE A 215 10.68 1.30 -10.85
N ASP A 216 11.40 1.91 -11.80
CA ASP A 216 11.54 1.39 -13.18
C ASP A 216 12.03 -0.06 -13.23
N ALA A 217 13.01 -0.41 -12.40
CA ALA A 217 13.56 -1.77 -12.39
C ALA A 217 12.56 -2.82 -11.86
N LEU A 218 11.63 -2.43 -11.00
CA LEU A 218 10.69 -3.34 -10.35
C LEU A 218 9.61 -3.82 -11.31
N GLU A 219 9.07 -2.90 -12.13
CA GLU A 219 7.92 -3.14 -13.00
C GLU A 219 8.16 -2.65 -14.44
N SER A 220 9.39 -2.79 -14.96
CA SER A 220 9.81 -2.22 -16.24
C SER A 220 8.92 -2.60 -17.43
N LYS A 221 8.32 -3.80 -17.44
CA LYS A 221 7.42 -4.25 -18.50
C LYS A 221 6.01 -3.68 -18.32
N ALA A 222 5.47 -3.70 -17.10
CA ALA A 222 4.15 -3.17 -16.80
C ALA A 222 4.10 -1.65 -17.05
N LEU A 223 5.12 -0.90 -16.63
CA LEU A 223 5.21 0.55 -16.89
C LEU A 223 5.18 0.93 -18.38
N GLN A 224 5.34 -0.04 -19.29
CA GLN A 224 5.35 0.14 -20.75
C GLN A 224 4.25 -0.66 -21.47
N ALA A 225 3.44 -1.40 -20.72
CA ALA A 225 2.48 -2.35 -21.28
C ALA A 225 1.37 -1.65 -22.09
N ILE A 226 0.87 -0.53 -21.59
CA ILE A 226 -0.20 0.25 -22.21
C ILE A 226 0.37 1.57 -22.74
N LYS A 227 0.73 1.59 -24.02
CA LYS A 227 1.47 2.71 -24.66
C LYS A 227 0.78 4.07 -24.59
N LYS A 228 -0.56 4.12 -24.47
CA LYS A 228 -1.30 5.38 -24.37
C LYS A 228 -1.25 6.01 -22.98
N LEU A 229 -0.88 5.23 -21.95
CA LEU A 229 -0.73 5.71 -20.59
C LEU A 229 0.74 6.05 -20.34
N ASN A 230 0.99 7.24 -19.81
CA ASN A 230 2.32 7.66 -19.43
C ASN A 230 2.56 7.39 -17.94
N PHE A 231 2.96 6.16 -17.61
CA PHE A 231 3.36 5.80 -16.26
C PHE A 231 4.72 6.40 -15.90
N VAL A 232 4.76 7.11 -14.79
CA VAL A 232 5.97 7.74 -14.25
C VAL A 232 6.24 7.17 -12.86
N ALA A 233 7.18 6.25 -12.76
CA ALA A 233 7.54 5.61 -11.50
C ALA A 233 8.32 6.58 -10.61
N ILE A 234 7.79 6.91 -9.42
CA ILE A 234 8.37 7.88 -8.48
C ILE A 234 8.68 7.28 -7.11
N GLY A 235 8.40 6.00 -6.93
CA GLY A 235 8.61 5.26 -5.69
C GLY A 235 9.99 4.62 -5.57
N PRO A 236 10.20 3.85 -4.51
CA PRO A 236 9.25 3.61 -3.43
C PRO A 236 9.07 4.84 -2.53
N LEU A 237 7.83 5.11 -2.13
CA LEU A 237 7.49 6.21 -1.22
C LEU A 237 7.63 5.73 0.23
N ILE A 238 8.85 5.67 0.70
CA ILE A 238 9.30 5.22 2.03
C ILE A 238 10.08 6.35 2.69
N PRO A 239 10.10 6.49 4.03
CA PRO A 239 10.85 7.52 4.73
C PRO A 239 12.33 7.54 4.34
N SER A 240 12.87 8.77 4.15
CA SER A 240 14.19 9.02 3.57
C SER A 240 15.32 8.35 4.35
N ALA A 241 15.25 8.31 5.69
CA ALA A 241 16.26 7.64 6.52
C ALA A 241 16.53 6.17 6.13
N PHE A 242 15.56 5.49 5.53
CA PHE A 242 15.66 4.10 5.13
C PHE A 242 16.02 3.88 3.65
N LEU A 243 15.99 4.95 2.85
CA LEU A 243 16.24 4.90 1.41
C LEU A 243 17.48 5.67 0.98
N ASP A 244 17.31 6.95 0.68
CA ASP A 244 18.38 7.82 0.16
C ASP A 244 19.18 8.48 1.27
N GLY A 245 18.68 8.50 2.51
CA GLY A 245 19.34 9.05 3.68
C GLY A 245 19.52 10.57 3.66
N LYS A 246 18.84 11.29 2.76
CA LYS A 246 18.93 12.77 2.66
C LYS A 246 18.42 13.44 3.93
N ASP A 247 17.35 12.90 4.51
CA ASP A 247 16.86 13.29 5.83
C ASP A 247 16.93 12.12 6.81
N PRO A 248 17.99 12.01 7.62
CA PRO A 248 18.12 10.96 8.63
C PRO A 248 17.06 11.04 9.75
N SER A 249 16.37 12.17 9.90
CA SER A 249 15.30 12.35 10.89
C SER A 249 13.93 11.83 10.39
N ASP A 250 13.77 11.61 9.08
CA ASP A 250 12.57 11.04 8.48
C ASP A 250 12.53 9.51 8.67
N ILE A 251 12.26 9.08 9.89
CA ILE A 251 12.22 7.67 10.31
C ILE A 251 10.81 7.07 10.33
N SER A 252 9.78 7.83 9.98
CA SER A 252 8.39 7.38 9.98
C SER A 252 7.56 8.09 8.93
N PHE A 253 6.43 7.50 8.53
CA PHE A 253 5.49 8.19 7.66
C PHE A 253 4.88 9.44 8.33
N GLY A 254 4.67 9.38 9.65
CA GLY A 254 4.06 10.47 10.41
C GLY A 254 2.55 10.56 10.25
N GLY A 255 1.91 9.51 9.74
CA GLY A 255 0.47 9.45 9.47
C GLY A 255 -0.25 8.29 10.17
N ASP A 256 0.29 7.82 11.31
CA ASP A 256 -0.31 6.71 12.03
C ASP A 256 -1.70 7.07 12.57
N LEU A 257 -2.71 6.31 12.15
CA LEU A 257 -4.09 6.44 12.63
C LEU A 257 -4.32 5.74 13.98
N LEU A 258 -3.37 4.92 14.43
CA LEU A 258 -3.41 4.14 15.66
C LEU A 258 -2.19 4.42 16.51
N GLU A 259 -2.36 4.31 17.84
CA GLU A 259 -1.24 4.48 18.77
C GLU A 259 -0.30 3.27 18.74
N LYS A 260 1.01 3.54 18.75
CA LYS A 260 2.04 2.51 18.79
C LYS A 260 2.06 1.82 20.16
N SER A 261 2.17 0.50 20.14
CA SER A 261 2.53 -0.28 21.34
C SER A 261 3.93 0.11 21.82
N LYS A 262 4.19 -0.09 23.10
CA LYS A 262 5.51 0.16 23.70
C LYS A 262 6.32 -1.14 23.73
N ASP A 263 7.62 -1.02 23.92
CA ASP A 263 8.56 -2.11 24.27
C ASP A 263 8.85 -3.17 23.18
N TYR A 264 8.30 -3.06 21.97
CA TYR A 264 8.59 -4.02 20.90
C TYR A 264 10.01 -3.86 20.32
N ILE A 265 10.58 -2.67 20.35
CA ILE A 265 11.95 -2.42 19.88
C ILE A 265 12.96 -3.08 20.82
N ASP A 266 12.86 -2.86 22.14
CA ASP A 266 13.73 -3.48 23.12
C ASP A 266 13.66 -5.02 23.04
N TRP A 267 12.46 -5.54 22.78
CA TRP A 267 12.28 -6.96 22.56
C TRP A 267 13.00 -7.44 21.28
N LEU A 268 12.90 -6.71 20.17
CA LEU A 268 13.62 -7.02 18.91
C LEU A 268 15.14 -6.97 19.10
N ASP A 269 15.67 -5.97 19.84
CA ASP A 269 17.08 -5.82 20.18
C ASP A 269 17.62 -7.03 20.95
N SER A 270 16.77 -7.66 21.75
CA SER A 270 17.15 -8.88 22.50
C SER A 270 17.29 -10.14 21.64
N LYS A 271 16.92 -10.09 20.33
CA LYS A 271 16.85 -11.27 19.47
C LYS A 271 18.05 -11.36 18.51
N PRO A 272 18.52 -12.57 18.20
CA PRO A 272 19.57 -12.76 17.21
C PRO A 272 19.19 -12.23 15.83
N ARG A 273 20.18 -11.78 15.06
CA ARG A 273 20.00 -11.30 13.70
C ARG A 273 19.27 -12.32 12.82
N GLY A 274 18.22 -11.86 12.09
CA GLY A 274 17.45 -12.66 11.16
C GLY A 274 16.68 -13.83 11.78
N SER A 275 16.41 -13.79 13.10
CA SER A 275 15.72 -14.88 13.81
C SER A 275 14.22 -14.67 13.96
N VAL A 276 13.73 -13.42 13.89
CA VAL A 276 12.36 -13.04 14.20
C VAL A 276 11.47 -13.15 12.98
N ILE A 277 10.28 -13.72 13.16
CA ILE A 277 9.19 -13.70 12.21
C ILE A 277 8.31 -12.48 12.54
N TYR A 278 8.18 -11.54 11.61
CA TYR A 278 7.20 -10.47 11.70
C TYR A 278 5.88 -10.92 11.06
N VAL A 279 4.74 -10.69 11.72
CA VAL A 279 3.41 -11.10 11.23
C VAL A 279 2.47 -9.91 11.28
N ALA A 280 1.98 -9.44 10.12
CA ALA A 280 1.01 -8.35 10.04
C ALA A 280 0.13 -8.45 8.80
N PHE A 281 -1.18 -8.19 8.98
CA PHE A 281 -2.19 -8.29 7.93
C PHE A 281 -2.77 -6.93 7.52
N GLY A 282 -2.00 -5.84 7.73
CA GLY A 282 -2.37 -4.47 7.37
C GLY A 282 -3.35 -3.83 8.34
N SER A 283 -3.83 -2.62 7.96
CA SER A 283 -4.68 -1.80 8.81
C SER A 283 -6.18 -2.11 8.70
N THR A 284 -6.61 -2.92 7.73
CA THR A 284 -8.03 -3.17 7.45
C THR A 284 -8.43 -4.64 7.61
N SER A 285 -7.50 -5.57 7.46
CA SER A 285 -7.81 -7.00 7.51
C SER A 285 -7.80 -7.54 8.95
N VAL A 286 -8.83 -8.30 9.29
CA VAL A 286 -8.92 -9.07 10.53
C VAL A 286 -9.17 -10.52 10.14
N LEU A 287 -8.27 -11.42 10.53
CA LEU A 287 -8.42 -12.86 10.25
C LEU A 287 -9.62 -13.43 11.01
N ALA A 288 -10.32 -14.38 10.39
CA ALA A 288 -11.31 -15.18 11.10
C ALA A 288 -10.65 -15.98 12.23
N LYS A 289 -11.37 -16.26 13.32
CA LYS A 289 -10.85 -16.98 14.50
C LYS A 289 -10.12 -18.27 14.11
N LYS A 290 -10.75 -19.15 13.34
CA LYS A 290 -10.17 -20.42 12.86
C LYS A 290 -8.85 -20.20 12.11
N GLN A 291 -8.77 -19.16 11.29
CA GLN A 291 -7.54 -18.84 10.55
C GLN A 291 -6.44 -18.27 11.47
N SER A 292 -6.81 -17.46 12.46
CA SER A 292 -5.87 -16.95 13.45
C SER A 292 -5.27 -18.09 14.30
N GLU A 293 -6.07 -19.07 14.70
CA GLU A 293 -5.64 -20.25 15.43
C GLU A 293 -4.66 -21.10 14.61
N GLU A 294 -4.89 -21.24 13.30
CA GLU A 294 -3.96 -21.97 12.41
C GLU A 294 -2.63 -21.23 12.26
N VAL A 295 -2.66 -19.90 12.12
CA VAL A 295 -1.43 -19.09 12.11
C VAL A 295 -0.68 -19.23 13.44
N ALA A 296 -1.39 -19.16 14.57
CA ALA A 296 -0.82 -19.34 15.91
C ALA A 296 -0.15 -20.71 16.06
N ARG A 297 -0.81 -21.78 15.61
CA ARG A 297 -0.29 -23.15 15.61
C ARG A 297 0.99 -23.24 14.77
N GLY A 298 0.99 -22.67 13.56
CA GLY A 298 2.17 -22.66 12.69
C GLY A 298 3.36 -21.92 13.29
N LEU A 299 3.14 -20.75 13.92
CA LEU A 299 4.18 -19.98 14.61
C LEU A 299 4.76 -20.74 15.80
N ARG A 300 3.89 -21.30 16.66
CA ARG A 300 4.31 -22.13 17.79
C ARG A 300 5.17 -23.30 17.33
N ASP A 301 4.70 -24.04 16.32
CA ASP A 301 5.36 -25.24 15.82
C ASP A 301 6.68 -24.95 15.07
N CYS A 302 6.90 -23.70 14.63
CA CYS A 302 8.20 -23.22 14.12
C CYS A 302 9.25 -23.10 15.24
N GLY A 303 8.85 -22.84 16.47
CA GLY A 303 9.77 -22.64 17.60
C GLY A 303 10.65 -21.39 17.49
N ARG A 304 10.36 -20.46 16.56
CA ARG A 304 11.12 -19.22 16.35
C ARG A 304 10.46 -18.03 17.04
N PRO A 305 11.25 -17.04 17.50
CA PRO A 305 10.66 -15.81 18.03
C PRO A 305 9.84 -15.09 16.95
N PHE A 306 8.70 -14.50 17.34
CA PHE A 306 7.85 -13.75 16.43
C PHE A 306 7.32 -12.48 17.08
N LEU A 307 7.05 -11.46 16.24
CA LEU A 307 6.28 -10.28 16.57
C LEU A 307 5.01 -10.31 15.71
N TRP A 308 3.85 -10.38 16.35
CA TRP A 308 2.56 -10.42 15.66
C TRP A 308 1.70 -9.21 15.99
N VAL A 309 1.33 -8.45 14.96
CA VAL A 309 0.36 -7.36 15.07
C VAL A 309 -1.05 -7.97 14.97
N MET A 310 -1.72 -8.06 16.10
CA MET A 310 -3.06 -8.64 16.21
C MET A 310 -4.06 -7.55 16.61
N ARG A 311 -4.99 -7.24 15.72
CA ARG A 311 -6.03 -6.23 15.95
C ARG A 311 -7.24 -6.87 16.62
N GLU A 312 -7.83 -6.14 17.55
CA GLU A 312 -9.14 -6.52 18.12
C GLU A 312 -10.27 -6.15 17.16
N LYS A 313 -11.30 -7.01 17.06
CA LYS A 313 -12.52 -6.65 16.34
C LYS A 313 -13.21 -5.49 17.08
N GLY A 314 -13.55 -4.41 16.36
CA GLY A 314 -14.14 -3.19 16.90
C GLY A 314 -15.57 -3.32 17.45
N ASN A 315 -16.18 -4.48 17.44
CA ASN A 315 -17.49 -4.73 18.06
C ASN A 315 -17.25 -5.56 19.32
N GLY A 316 -17.51 -4.97 20.47
CA GLY A 316 -17.38 -5.51 21.83
C GLY A 316 -17.98 -6.89 22.14
N GLU A 317 -17.90 -7.83 21.21
CA GLU A 317 -18.09 -9.24 21.48
C GLU A 317 -16.90 -9.75 22.27
N LYS A 318 -17.03 -9.71 23.56
CA LYS A 318 -16.17 -10.37 24.53
C LYS A 318 -16.28 -11.89 24.33
N GLU A 319 -15.46 -12.43 23.44
CA GLU A 319 -15.12 -13.86 23.46
C GLU A 319 -14.06 -14.06 24.56
N GLU A 320 -14.49 -14.04 25.82
CA GLU A 320 -13.61 -13.93 27.00
C GLU A 320 -12.86 -15.23 27.35
N ASP A 321 -13.30 -16.42 26.97
CA ASP A 321 -12.77 -17.64 27.56
C ASP A 321 -11.73 -18.43 26.76
N ASP A 322 -11.66 -18.32 25.43
CA ASP A 322 -10.73 -19.12 24.62
C ASP A 322 -9.45 -18.41 24.19
N LYS A 323 -9.44 -17.07 24.20
CA LYS A 323 -8.25 -16.29 23.79
C LYS A 323 -7.11 -16.31 24.79
N ALA A 324 -7.42 -16.53 26.07
CA ALA A 324 -6.43 -16.46 27.14
C ALA A 324 -5.40 -17.60 27.06
N SER A 325 -5.82 -18.84 26.78
CA SER A 325 -4.96 -20.00 26.90
C SER A 325 -3.88 -20.10 25.79
N TYR A 326 -4.22 -19.87 24.52
CA TYR A 326 -3.20 -19.92 23.46
C TYR A 326 -2.34 -18.64 23.40
N LYS A 327 -2.87 -17.50 23.86
CA LYS A 327 -2.15 -16.23 23.90
C LYS A 327 -0.97 -16.33 24.88
N GLU A 328 -1.21 -16.84 26.10
CA GLU A 328 -0.14 -17.06 27.09
C GLU A 328 0.96 -18.03 26.59
N GLU A 329 0.57 -19.07 25.86
CA GLU A 329 1.55 -20.00 25.26
C GLU A 329 2.41 -19.31 24.20
N LEU A 330 1.78 -18.48 23.32
CA LEU A 330 2.45 -17.73 22.28
C LEU A 330 3.38 -16.65 22.85
N GLU A 331 2.98 -15.96 23.92
CA GLU A 331 3.77 -14.90 24.56
C GLU A 331 5.07 -15.43 25.23
N ARG A 332 5.19 -16.73 25.47
CA ARG A 332 6.48 -17.34 25.88
C ARG A 332 7.52 -17.38 24.77
N GLN A 333 7.06 -17.39 23.50
CA GLN A 333 7.92 -17.50 22.33
C GLN A 333 8.05 -16.19 21.57
N GLY A 334 7.01 -15.36 21.56
CA GLY A 334 6.91 -14.13 20.79
C GLY A 334 6.32 -12.98 21.57
N ILE A 335 6.05 -11.89 20.85
CA ILE A 335 5.32 -10.73 21.37
C ILE A 335 4.12 -10.45 20.48
N ILE A 336 2.97 -10.17 21.09
CA ILE A 336 1.74 -9.77 20.40
C ILE A 336 1.47 -8.31 20.72
N VAL A 337 1.31 -7.49 19.69
CA VAL A 337 1.06 -6.04 19.81
C VAL A 337 -0.19 -5.64 19.05
N LEU A 338 -0.86 -4.58 19.47
CA LEU A 338 -2.02 -4.04 18.75
C LEU A 338 -1.61 -3.25 17.50
N TRP A 339 -0.50 -2.50 17.60
CA TRP A 339 0.05 -1.69 16.52
C TRP A 339 1.55 -1.43 16.75
N CYS A 340 2.31 -1.39 15.66
CA CYS A 340 3.73 -1.00 15.67
C CYS A 340 4.07 -0.27 14.36
N SER A 341 5.20 0.44 14.35
CA SER A 341 5.75 1.00 13.11
C SER A 341 6.33 -0.11 12.25
N GLN A 342 5.67 -0.45 11.16
CA GLN A 342 6.11 -1.52 10.25
C GLN A 342 7.49 -1.25 9.67
N VAL A 343 7.80 0.01 9.33
CA VAL A 343 9.13 0.38 8.81
C VAL A 343 10.23 0.22 9.86
N GLU A 344 9.96 0.55 11.14
CA GLU A 344 10.90 0.31 12.24
C GLU A 344 11.16 -1.19 12.40
N VAL A 345 10.10 -2.00 12.42
CA VAL A 345 10.21 -3.46 12.56
C VAL A 345 10.94 -4.08 11.37
N LEU A 346 10.54 -3.76 10.14
CA LEU A 346 11.18 -4.33 8.93
C LEU A 346 12.63 -3.87 8.75
N SER A 347 12.99 -2.69 9.24
CA SER A 347 14.37 -2.19 9.22
C SER A 347 15.27 -2.88 10.25
N HIS A 348 14.66 -3.53 11.26
CA HIS A 348 15.39 -4.11 12.38
C HIS A 348 16.17 -5.37 11.97
N SER A 349 17.43 -5.46 12.42
CA SER A 349 18.35 -6.52 12.01
C SER A 349 17.93 -7.93 12.45
N SER A 350 17.10 -8.06 13.49
CA SER A 350 16.61 -9.35 13.98
C SER A 350 15.50 -9.95 13.12
N VAL A 351 14.84 -9.15 12.27
CA VAL A 351 13.75 -9.66 11.42
C VAL A 351 14.29 -10.43 10.23
N GLY A 352 13.87 -11.67 10.08
CA GLY A 352 14.31 -12.57 9.02
C GLY A 352 13.23 -13.00 8.04
N CYS A 353 11.97 -12.81 8.39
CA CYS A 353 10.81 -13.20 7.58
C CYS A 353 9.61 -12.31 7.88
N PHE A 354 8.81 -11.99 6.86
CA PHE A 354 7.57 -11.24 7.00
C PHE A 354 6.37 -12.06 6.49
N VAL A 355 5.49 -12.49 7.40
CA VAL A 355 4.20 -13.10 7.05
C VAL A 355 3.20 -11.97 6.85
N SER A 356 2.75 -11.78 5.60
CA SER A 356 1.99 -10.60 5.24
C SER A 356 0.79 -10.90 4.33
N HIS A 357 -0.24 -10.06 4.43
CA HIS A 357 -1.37 -10.03 3.50
C HIS A 357 -0.99 -9.57 2.08
N CYS A 358 0.24 -9.10 1.85
CA CYS A 358 0.73 -8.62 0.56
C CYS A 358 0.05 -7.35 0.02
N GLY A 359 -0.54 -6.49 0.85
CA GLY A 359 -0.93 -5.15 0.42
C GLY A 359 0.29 -4.39 -0.10
N TRP A 360 0.10 -3.48 -1.08
CA TRP A 360 1.21 -2.88 -1.82
C TRP A 360 2.26 -2.20 -0.92
N ASN A 361 1.83 -1.41 0.06
CA ASN A 361 2.78 -0.76 0.98
C ASN A 361 3.65 -1.80 1.70
N SER A 362 3.04 -2.85 2.25
CA SER A 362 3.78 -3.91 2.93
C SER A 362 4.74 -4.66 1.99
N SER A 363 4.33 -4.86 0.73
CA SER A 363 5.16 -5.53 -0.28
C SER A 363 6.38 -4.69 -0.65
N ILE A 364 6.18 -3.40 -0.92
CA ILE A 364 7.28 -2.50 -1.29
C ILE A 364 8.21 -2.21 -0.11
N GLU A 365 7.67 -2.11 1.12
CA GLU A 365 8.47 -1.99 2.34
C GLU A 365 9.35 -3.24 2.55
N SER A 366 8.78 -4.45 2.41
CA SER A 366 9.55 -5.71 2.48
C SER A 366 10.71 -5.74 1.48
N LEU A 367 10.49 -5.30 0.24
CA LEU A 367 11.53 -5.20 -0.79
C LEU A 367 12.61 -4.18 -0.40
N VAL A 368 12.22 -2.99 0.08
CA VAL A 368 13.16 -1.93 0.49
C VAL A 368 14.04 -2.36 1.66
N PHE A 369 13.48 -3.11 2.61
CA PHE A 369 14.26 -3.61 3.74
C PHE A 369 15.00 -4.91 3.42
N GLY A 370 14.68 -5.57 2.32
CA GLY A 370 15.31 -6.83 1.91
C GLY A 370 14.90 -8.01 2.80
N VAL A 371 13.67 -7.96 3.33
CA VAL A 371 13.09 -9.02 4.17
C VAL A 371 12.25 -9.95 3.30
N PRO A 372 12.57 -11.24 3.20
CA PRO A 372 11.76 -12.19 2.45
C PRO A 372 10.36 -12.38 3.05
N MET A 373 9.38 -12.71 2.19
CA MET A 373 7.97 -12.72 2.56
C MET A 373 7.36 -14.12 2.49
N VAL A 374 6.49 -14.42 3.46
CA VAL A 374 5.48 -15.47 3.34
C VAL A 374 4.16 -14.78 3.01
N ALA A 375 3.73 -14.94 1.77
CA ALA A 375 2.61 -14.23 1.18
C ALA A 375 1.27 -14.89 1.53
N PHE A 376 0.39 -14.16 2.20
CA PHE A 376 -0.94 -14.61 2.58
C PHE A 376 -2.03 -13.63 2.10
N PRO A 377 -2.29 -13.54 0.80
CA PRO A 377 -3.25 -12.60 0.25
C PRO A 377 -4.67 -12.85 0.76
N GLN A 378 -5.41 -11.75 1.04
CA GLN A 378 -6.76 -11.78 1.53
C GLN A 378 -7.75 -11.22 0.49
N TRP A 379 -7.51 -10.01 -0.05
CA TRP A 379 -8.43 -9.32 -0.97
C TRP A 379 -7.72 -8.22 -1.78
N ALA A 380 -8.45 -7.51 -2.65
CA ALA A 380 -7.99 -6.43 -3.52
C ALA A 380 -6.86 -6.87 -4.47
N ASP A 381 -5.75 -6.12 -4.49
CA ASP A 381 -4.55 -6.34 -5.30
C ASP A 381 -3.62 -7.43 -4.76
N GLN A 382 -3.89 -7.92 -3.56
CA GLN A 382 -2.95 -8.74 -2.79
C GLN A 382 -2.60 -10.07 -3.47
N ALA A 383 -3.55 -10.65 -4.20
CA ALA A 383 -3.33 -11.89 -4.95
C ALA A 383 -2.29 -11.72 -6.07
N THR A 384 -2.37 -10.62 -6.80
CA THR A 384 -1.40 -10.26 -7.84
C THR A 384 -0.05 -9.89 -7.22
N ASN A 385 -0.05 -9.16 -6.11
CA ASN A 385 1.19 -8.85 -5.39
C ASN A 385 1.90 -10.13 -4.92
N ALA A 386 1.16 -11.12 -4.41
CA ALA A 386 1.70 -12.43 -4.03
C ALA A 386 2.32 -13.16 -5.23
N LYS A 387 1.70 -13.08 -6.42
CA LYS A 387 2.28 -13.58 -7.69
C LYS A 387 3.60 -12.90 -8.04
N LEU A 388 3.67 -11.58 -7.91
CA LEU A 388 4.90 -10.82 -8.17
C LEU A 388 6.02 -11.22 -7.19
N ILE A 389 5.69 -11.35 -5.91
CA ILE A 389 6.62 -11.77 -4.84
C ILE A 389 7.19 -13.16 -5.12
N GLU A 390 6.33 -14.13 -5.46
CA GLU A 390 6.73 -15.53 -5.62
C GLU A 390 7.44 -15.79 -6.96
N ASP A 391 6.87 -15.36 -8.07
CA ASP A 391 7.29 -15.80 -9.39
C ASP A 391 8.17 -14.78 -10.13
N VAL A 392 7.93 -13.47 -9.92
CA VAL A 392 8.64 -12.42 -10.65
C VAL A 392 9.86 -11.94 -9.89
N TRP A 393 9.65 -11.49 -8.66
CA TRP A 393 10.76 -10.99 -7.82
C TRP A 393 11.48 -12.11 -7.08
N LYS A 394 10.81 -13.24 -6.88
CA LYS A 394 11.31 -14.43 -6.19
C LYS A 394 11.87 -14.12 -4.81
N THR A 395 11.16 -13.28 -4.08
CA THR A 395 11.52 -12.82 -2.74
C THR A 395 10.70 -13.47 -1.64
N GLY A 396 9.83 -14.41 -1.99
CA GLY A 396 8.97 -15.08 -1.02
C GLY A 396 8.29 -16.32 -1.56
N VAL A 397 7.39 -16.86 -0.77
CA VAL A 397 6.51 -18.00 -1.10
C VAL A 397 5.08 -17.65 -0.74
N ARG A 398 4.12 -18.20 -1.48
CA ARG A 398 2.70 -18.01 -1.25
C ARG A 398 2.10 -19.18 -0.50
N LEU A 399 1.35 -18.90 0.57
CA LEU A 399 0.58 -19.90 1.32
C LEU A 399 -0.56 -20.46 0.47
N THR A 400 -0.80 -21.76 0.61
CA THR A 400 -1.85 -22.48 -0.10
C THR A 400 -3.01 -22.78 0.85
N LYS A 401 -4.23 -22.47 0.42
CA LYS A 401 -5.44 -22.81 1.15
C LYS A 401 -5.81 -24.27 0.88
N ASN A 402 -6.30 -24.95 1.90
CA ASN A 402 -6.86 -26.30 1.78
C ASN A 402 -8.27 -26.29 1.15
N GLY A 403 -8.91 -27.45 1.02
CA GLY A 403 -10.24 -27.59 0.44
C GLY A 403 -11.37 -26.85 1.20
N GLU A 404 -11.13 -26.41 2.42
CA GLU A 404 -12.05 -25.59 3.23
C GLU A 404 -11.75 -24.07 3.09
N GLY A 405 -10.80 -23.68 2.26
CA GLY A 405 -10.39 -22.29 2.09
C GLY A 405 -9.50 -21.77 3.23
N ILE A 406 -9.01 -22.63 4.10
CA ILE A 406 -8.17 -22.32 5.26
C ILE A 406 -6.70 -22.64 4.94
N VAL A 407 -5.79 -21.78 5.35
CA VAL A 407 -4.35 -22.10 5.42
C VAL A 407 -4.10 -22.77 6.76
N ASP A 408 -3.69 -24.04 6.75
CA ASP A 408 -3.41 -24.75 7.98
C ASP A 408 -2.01 -24.42 8.56
N GLY A 409 -1.83 -24.65 9.88
CA GLY A 409 -0.60 -24.30 10.57
C GLY A 409 0.63 -25.06 10.07
N GLY A 410 0.45 -26.25 9.50
CA GLY A 410 1.53 -27.01 8.86
C GLY A 410 2.08 -26.31 7.63
N GLU A 411 1.19 -25.76 6.79
CA GLU A 411 1.55 -24.93 5.63
C GLU A 411 2.27 -23.64 6.05
N VAL A 412 1.76 -22.96 7.09
CA VAL A 412 2.41 -21.76 7.65
C VAL A 412 3.83 -22.08 8.11
N LYS A 413 4.01 -23.14 8.91
CA LYS A 413 5.32 -23.59 9.35
C LYS A 413 6.23 -23.92 8.18
N MET A 414 5.77 -24.73 7.24
CA MET A 414 6.54 -25.16 6.07
C MET A 414 7.06 -23.98 5.27
N CYS A 415 6.21 -22.98 4.98
CA CYS A 415 6.60 -21.80 4.23
C CYS A 415 7.59 -20.91 5.00
N ILE A 416 7.40 -20.72 6.31
CA ILE A 416 8.35 -19.98 7.15
C ILE A 416 9.73 -20.69 7.15
N GLU A 417 9.76 -22.01 7.34
CA GLU A 417 11.01 -22.77 7.33
C GLU A 417 11.67 -22.76 5.94
N MET A 418 10.91 -22.72 4.86
CA MET A 418 11.44 -22.56 3.51
C MET A 418 12.14 -21.22 3.34
N VAL A 419 11.56 -20.12 3.85
CA VAL A 419 12.13 -18.76 3.78
C VAL A 419 13.35 -18.60 4.68
N MET A 420 13.26 -19.06 5.94
CA MET A 420 14.27 -18.81 6.97
C MET A 420 15.32 -19.92 7.06
N GLY A 421 15.06 -21.09 6.53
CA GLY A 421 15.94 -22.24 6.58
C GLY A 421 17.22 -22.10 5.75
N GLY A 422 18.17 -23.02 5.95
CA GLY A 422 19.45 -23.06 5.24
C GLY A 422 19.40 -23.62 3.81
N GLY A 423 18.22 -24.03 3.31
CA GLY A 423 18.05 -24.63 2.00
C GLY A 423 18.29 -23.67 0.84
N GLY A 424 18.53 -24.23 -0.37
CA GLY A 424 18.85 -23.46 -1.57
C GLY A 424 17.81 -22.42 -1.92
N ARG A 425 16.50 -22.75 -1.86
CA ARG A 425 15.39 -21.85 -2.15
C ARG A 425 15.32 -20.67 -1.17
N GLY A 426 15.52 -20.89 0.13
CA GLY A 426 15.56 -19.82 1.12
C GLY A 426 16.75 -18.87 0.90
N LYS A 427 17.91 -19.42 0.53
CA LYS A 427 19.10 -18.61 0.20
C LYS A 427 18.86 -17.77 -1.06
N GLU A 428 18.22 -18.34 -2.08
CA GLU A 428 17.85 -17.60 -3.31
C GLU A 428 16.91 -16.43 -2.99
N MET A 429 15.84 -16.66 -2.22
CA MET A 429 14.89 -15.61 -1.83
C MET A 429 15.58 -14.47 -1.07
N ARG A 430 16.45 -14.78 -0.12
CA ARG A 430 17.22 -13.77 0.61
C ARG A 430 18.19 -12.98 -0.28
N ASN A 431 18.83 -13.64 -1.24
CA ASN A 431 19.70 -12.96 -2.21
C ASN A 431 18.90 -12.05 -3.13
N ASN A 432 17.72 -12.48 -3.59
CA ASN A 432 16.83 -11.67 -4.39
C ASN A 432 16.28 -10.48 -3.58
N ALA A 433 15.86 -10.70 -2.34
CA ALA A 433 15.40 -9.62 -1.47
C ALA A 433 16.49 -8.56 -1.26
N LYS A 434 17.75 -8.98 -1.07
CA LYS A 434 18.89 -8.06 -1.02
C LYS A 434 19.07 -7.28 -2.34
N LYS A 435 19.01 -7.98 -3.47
CA LYS A 435 19.11 -7.34 -4.80
C LYS A 435 18.05 -6.26 -4.99
N TRP A 436 16.79 -6.55 -4.65
CA TRP A 436 15.70 -5.60 -4.79
C TRP A 436 15.83 -4.42 -3.83
N LYS A 437 16.31 -4.63 -2.62
CA LYS A 437 16.69 -3.56 -1.70
C LYS A 437 17.72 -2.61 -2.31
N ASP A 438 18.77 -3.13 -2.92
CA ASP A 438 19.84 -2.34 -3.52
C ASP A 438 19.29 -1.53 -4.71
N LEU A 439 18.48 -2.14 -5.59
CA LEU A 439 17.82 -1.47 -6.72
C LEU A 439 16.81 -0.39 -6.30
N ALA A 440 16.06 -0.63 -5.22
CA ALA A 440 15.14 0.38 -4.68
C ALA A 440 15.88 1.62 -4.18
N ARG A 441 17.01 1.44 -3.52
CA ARG A 441 17.88 2.53 -3.08
C ARG A 441 18.48 3.27 -4.28
N GLU A 442 19.02 2.56 -5.25
CA GLU A 442 19.57 3.16 -6.48
C GLU A 442 18.54 4.04 -7.20
N ALA A 443 17.29 3.58 -7.29
CA ALA A 443 16.24 4.35 -7.95
C ALA A 443 15.95 5.69 -7.27
N THR A 444 16.09 5.78 -5.95
CA THR A 444 15.75 6.98 -5.15
C THR A 444 16.92 7.90 -4.85
N MET A 445 18.16 7.40 -4.98
CA MET A 445 19.35 8.22 -4.82
C MET A 445 19.39 9.36 -5.86
N GLU A 446 20.17 10.40 -5.60
CA GLU A 446 20.35 11.51 -6.54
C GLU A 446 20.77 11.02 -7.92
N GLY A 447 20.01 11.42 -8.94
CA GLY A 447 20.20 10.97 -10.32
C GLY A 447 19.69 9.54 -10.63
N GLY A 448 19.07 8.87 -9.67
CA GLY A 448 18.34 7.61 -9.89
C GLY A 448 17.07 7.82 -10.71
N SER A 449 16.44 6.73 -11.15
CA SER A 449 15.27 6.81 -12.03
C SER A 449 14.09 7.54 -11.37
N SER A 450 13.74 7.18 -10.15
CA SER A 450 12.63 7.80 -9.42
C SER A 450 12.91 9.25 -9.02
N ASP A 451 14.16 9.58 -8.68
CA ASP A 451 14.59 10.96 -8.41
C ASP A 451 14.46 11.84 -9.67
N LYS A 452 14.92 11.37 -10.83
CA LYS A 452 14.78 12.07 -12.12
C LYS A 452 13.32 12.25 -12.51
N ASN A 453 12.53 11.20 -12.38
CA ASN A 453 11.11 11.22 -12.71
C ASN A 453 10.34 12.23 -11.86
N LEU A 454 10.63 12.27 -10.55
CA LEU A 454 9.97 13.21 -9.65
C LEU A 454 10.43 14.66 -9.89
N LYS A 455 11.72 14.89 -10.16
CA LYS A 455 12.26 16.21 -10.55
C LYS A 455 11.59 16.71 -11.82
N ALA A 456 11.48 15.87 -12.85
CA ALA A 456 10.81 16.24 -14.11
C ALA A 456 9.34 16.61 -13.89
N PHE A 457 8.62 15.90 -13.01
CA PHE A 457 7.25 16.26 -12.64
C PHE A 457 7.19 17.62 -11.93
N VAL A 458 8.08 17.89 -10.98
CA VAL A 458 8.15 19.17 -10.28
C VAL A 458 8.48 20.33 -11.22
N ASP A 459 9.41 20.13 -12.15
CA ASP A 459 9.79 21.15 -13.15
C ASP A 459 8.60 21.48 -14.07
N GLU A 460 7.80 20.50 -14.50
CA GLU A 460 6.58 20.74 -15.27
C GLU A 460 5.53 21.53 -14.46
N VAL A 461 5.37 21.23 -13.18
CA VAL A 461 4.43 21.95 -12.29
C VAL A 461 4.87 23.40 -12.11
N ARG A 462 6.17 23.67 -12.00
CA ARG A 462 6.72 25.03 -11.85
C ARG A 462 6.69 25.86 -13.14
N ALA A 463 6.72 25.21 -14.28
CA ALA A 463 6.68 25.89 -15.59
C ALA A 463 5.28 26.46 -15.94
N ARG A 464 4.28 26.18 -15.13
CA ARG A 464 2.88 26.64 -15.27
C ARG A 464 2.61 27.86 -14.42
#